data_5db322a7cf4fc3d06ad7c2b7482a9ed4
#
_entry.id   5db322a7cf4fc3d06ad7c2b7482a9ed4
#
_cell.length_a   1.000
_cell.length_b   1.000
_cell.length_c   1.000
_cell.angle_alpha   90.00
_cell.angle_beta   90.00
_cell.angle_gamma   90.00
#
_symmetry.space_group_name_H-M   'P 1'
#
loop_
_entity.id
_entity.type
_entity.pdbx_description
1 polymer ?
#
loop_
_entity_poly.entity_id
_entity_poly.type
_entity_poly.pdbx_seq_one_letter_code
_entity_poly.pdbx_strand_id
1 'polypeptide(L)'
;PKAAHEGVPAEIADAVLTLNGLAAKLRKKRFAAGAISFDRPEMKVEVDEKGRPVNVYQKVTKEANWLIEEFMLLANRTVAEFVATGCKGIGNAPAKGARKQAKTFVYRVHDEPNQEKVENLRNFIGNFGYRMGPTNTGKDISRELNSLFEAAKDTPEYNAIELLSLRTMAKARYDTENLGHYGRAFKNYTHL
;
A
#
# COMPACT_ATOMS: atom_id res chain seq x y z
N PRO A 1 20.63 7.53 -8.13
CA PRO A 1 20.47 8.03 -9.51
C PRO A 1 21.71 7.87 -10.38
N LYS A 2 22.95 7.98 -9.82
CA LYS A 2 24.18 7.90 -10.64
C LYS A 2 24.46 6.54 -11.28
N ALA A 3 23.99 5.45 -10.67
CA ALA A 3 24.19 4.08 -11.21
C ALA A 3 23.25 3.71 -12.36
N ALA A 4 22.21 4.51 -12.64
CA ALA A 4 21.24 4.21 -13.68
C ALA A 4 21.77 4.49 -15.12
N HIS A 5 22.93 5.12 -15.28
CA HIS A 5 23.41 5.56 -16.59
C HIS A 5 24.52 4.66 -17.19
N GLU A 6 25.17 3.81 -16.40
CA GLU A 6 26.19 2.91 -16.94
C GLU A 6 25.54 1.70 -17.62
N GLY A 7 25.66 1.64 -18.94
CA GLY A 7 25.22 0.50 -19.77
C GLY A 7 23.75 0.55 -20.24
N VAL A 8 22.98 1.58 -19.91
CA VAL A 8 21.58 1.72 -20.37
C VAL A 8 21.50 2.81 -21.44
N PRO A 9 20.81 2.57 -22.60
CA PRO A 9 20.56 3.61 -23.58
C PRO A 9 19.89 4.84 -22.98
N ALA A 10 20.30 6.05 -23.41
CA ALA A 10 19.82 7.31 -22.85
C ALA A 10 18.28 7.43 -22.88
N GLU A 11 17.65 7.01 -23.98
CA GLU A 11 16.19 7.03 -24.13
C GLU A 11 15.46 6.19 -23.07
N ILE A 12 16.02 5.01 -22.73
CA ILE A 12 15.46 4.13 -21.68
C ILE A 12 15.69 4.77 -20.31
N ALA A 13 16.87 5.35 -20.07
CA ALA A 13 17.16 6.03 -18.82
C ALA A 13 16.20 7.20 -18.56
N ASP A 14 15.96 8.05 -19.56
CA ASP A 14 15.05 9.19 -19.47
C ASP A 14 13.58 8.74 -19.23
N ALA A 15 13.15 7.69 -19.91
CA ALA A 15 11.83 7.10 -19.70
C ALA A 15 11.67 6.59 -18.27
N VAL A 16 12.65 5.83 -17.75
CA VAL A 16 12.63 5.29 -16.38
C VAL A 16 12.64 6.42 -15.36
N LEU A 17 13.44 7.46 -15.53
CA LEU A 17 13.47 8.61 -14.62
C LEU A 17 12.13 9.37 -14.62
N THR A 18 11.52 9.55 -15.78
CA THR A 18 10.19 10.17 -15.91
C THR A 18 9.13 9.33 -15.17
N LEU A 19 9.11 8.01 -15.39
CA LEU A 19 8.20 7.10 -14.70
C LEU A 19 8.43 7.08 -13.19
N ASN A 20 9.68 7.11 -12.74
CA ASN A 20 10.00 7.19 -11.32
C ASN A 20 9.46 8.49 -10.69
N GLY A 21 9.59 9.61 -11.40
CA GLY A 21 9.01 10.89 -10.96
C GLY A 21 7.47 10.85 -10.85
N LEU A 22 6.79 10.15 -11.76
CA LEU A 22 5.35 9.93 -11.69
C LEU A 22 4.98 8.99 -10.54
N ALA A 23 5.70 7.88 -10.36
CA ALA A 23 5.48 6.96 -9.25
C ALA A 23 5.62 7.65 -7.88
N ALA A 24 6.63 8.50 -7.71
CA ALA A 24 6.82 9.30 -6.49
C ALA A 24 5.61 10.20 -6.20
N LYS A 25 5.03 10.84 -7.24
CA LYS A 25 3.82 11.67 -7.10
C LYS A 25 2.59 10.81 -6.73
N LEU A 26 2.42 9.64 -7.35
CA LEU A 26 1.34 8.71 -7.03
C LEU A 26 1.45 8.22 -5.58
N ARG A 27 2.63 7.81 -5.16
CA ARG A 27 2.93 7.39 -3.79
C ARG A 27 2.61 8.49 -2.78
N LYS A 28 3.11 9.71 -2.99
CA LYS A 28 2.82 10.86 -2.13
C LYS A 28 1.32 11.12 -2.01
N LYS A 29 0.58 11.08 -3.12
CA LYS A 29 -0.88 11.27 -3.15
C LYS A 29 -1.61 10.16 -2.36
N ARG A 30 -1.15 8.91 -2.48
CA ARG A 30 -1.74 7.76 -1.78
C ARG A 30 -1.57 7.87 -0.26
N PHE A 31 -0.37 8.20 0.21
CA PHE A 31 -0.13 8.40 1.64
C PHE A 31 -0.87 9.61 2.21
N ALA A 32 -0.94 10.72 1.47
CA ALA A 32 -1.76 11.87 1.85
C ALA A 32 -3.26 11.54 1.95
N ALA A 33 -3.73 10.54 1.19
CA ALA A 33 -5.11 10.04 1.27
C ALA A 33 -5.34 9.09 2.47
N GLY A 34 -4.29 8.65 3.17
CA GLY A 34 -4.38 7.79 4.35
C GLY A 34 -3.96 6.34 4.12
N ALA A 35 -3.16 6.04 3.09
CA ALA A 35 -2.56 4.72 2.96
C ALA A 35 -1.58 4.45 4.10
N ILE A 36 -1.49 3.21 4.55
CA ILE A 36 -0.60 2.79 5.64
C ILE A 36 0.66 2.19 5.03
N SER A 37 1.83 2.58 5.55
CA SER A 37 3.12 2.05 5.15
C SER A 37 3.55 0.96 6.13
N PHE A 38 3.49 -0.29 5.69
CA PHE A 38 4.15 -1.40 6.37
C PHE A 38 5.45 -1.70 5.63
N ASP A 39 6.57 -1.40 6.26
CA ASP A 39 7.91 -1.61 5.69
C ASP A 39 8.58 -2.82 6.36
N ARG A 40 7.98 -4.00 6.13
CA ARG A 40 8.48 -5.24 6.74
C ARG A 40 9.76 -5.70 6.05
N PRO A 41 10.82 -5.95 6.83
CA PRO A 41 12.01 -6.54 6.30
C PRO A 41 11.72 -7.96 5.76
N GLU A 42 11.90 -8.15 4.46
CA GLU A 42 11.79 -9.46 3.83
C GLU A 42 13.14 -10.17 3.90
N MET A 43 13.22 -11.22 4.73
CA MET A 43 14.43 -12.03 4.80
C MET A 43 14.47 -12.98 3.61
N LYS A 44 15.57 -12.97 2.87
CA LYS A 44 15.86 -13.86 1.75
C LYS A 44 16.93 -14.87 2.16
N VAL A 45 16.70 -16.11 1.76
CA VAL A 45 17.68 -17.19 1.93
C VAL A 45 18.33 -17.46 0.57
N GLU A 46 19.63 -17.30 0.51
CA GLU A 46 20.42 -17.70 -0.64
C GLU A 46 20.78 -19.18 -0.52
N VAL A 47 20.60 -19.94 -1.59
CA VAL A 47 20.87 -21.38 -1.61
C VAL A 47 21.95 -21.70 -2.65
N ASP A 48 22.75 -22.73 -2.38
CA ASP A 48 23.72 -23.27 -3.35
C ASP A 48 23.03 -24.07 -4.47
N GLU A 49 23.80 -24.53 -5.44
CA GLU A 49 23.29 -25.36 -6.56
C GLU A 49 22.60 -26.65 -6.11
N LYS A 50 22.84 -27.11 -4.88
CA LYS A 50 22.23 -28.29 -4.27
C LYS A 50 21.02 -27.95 -3.39
N GLY A 51 20.58 -26.68 -3.38
CA GLY A 51 19.44 -26.20 -2.59
C GLY A 51 19.74 -26.02 -1.07
N ARG A 52 21.00 -26.05 -0.64
CA ARG A 52 21.36 -25.84 0.75
C ARG A 52 21.50 -24.36 1.05
N PRO A 53 20.96 -23.86 2.20
CA PRO A 53 21.08 -22.47 2.57
C PRO A 53 22.56 -22.10 2.85
N VAL A 54 23.06 -21.06 2.20
CA VAL A 54 24.42 -20.55 2.32
C VAL A 54 24.47 -19.16 2.94
N ASN A 55 23.40 -18.37 2.80
CA ASN A 55 23.34 -17.03 3.34
C ASN A 55 21.89 -16.62 3.64
N VAL A 56 21.72 -15.70 4.61
CA VAL A 56 20.44 -15.05 4.91
C VAL A 56 20.67 -13.55 4.92
N TYR A 57 19.92 -12.83 4.09
CA TYR A 57 20.03 -11.38 4.01
C TYR A 57 18.66 -10.70 3.98
N GLN A 58 18.64 -9.46 4.44
CA GLN A 58 17.46 -8.63 4.37
C GLN A 58 17.35 -7.98 2.98
N LYS A 59 16.24 -8.22 2.29
CA LYS A 59 15.94 -7.54 1.03
C LYS A 59 15.58 -6.08 1.31
N VAL A 60 16.36 -5.18 0.75
CA VAL A 60 16.11 -3.75 0.84
C VAL A 60 15.17 -3.32 -0.29
N THR A 61 14.02 -2.74 0.05
CA THR A 61 13.11 -2.11 -0.91
C THR A 61 13.73 -0.82 -1.44
N LYS A 62 13.83 -0.71 -2.77
CA LYS A 62 14.44 0.44 -3.46
C LYS A 62 13.39 1.17 -4.30
N GLU A 63 13.74 2.34 -4.83
CA GLU A 63 12.88 3.17 -5.67
C GLU A 63 12.29 2.40 -6.87
N ALA A 64 13.07 1.51 -7.49
CA ALA A 64 12.57 0.65 -8.58
C ALA A 64 11.41 -0.26 -8.14
N ASN A 65 11.43 -0.76 -6.91
CA ASN A 65 10.33 -1.56 -6.38
C ASN A 65 9.07 -0.69 -6.18
N TRP A 66 9.22 0.53 -5.66
CA TRP A 66 8.11 1.47 -5.52
C TRP A 66 7.55 1.92 -6.85
N LEU A 67 8.41 2.11 -7.86
CA LEU A 67 7.98 2.42 -9.23
C LEU A 67 7.01 1.35 -9.74
N ILE A 68 7.41 0.09 -9.70
CA ILE A 68 6.57 -1.02 -10.15
C ILE A 68 5.30 -1.12 -9.31
N GLU A 69 5.41 -1.04 -7.97
CA GLU A 69 4.25 -1.08 -7.06
C GLU A 69 3.22 -0.01 -7.42
N GLU A 70 3.62 1.25 -7.57
CA GLU A 70 2.67 2.33 -7.81
C GLU A 70 1.97 2.21 -9.17
N PHE A 71 2.66 1.73 -10.20
CA PHE A 71 2.00 1.48 -11.50
C PHE A 71 1.08 0.27 -11.48
N MET A 72 1.45 -0.81 -10.76
CA MET A 72 0.54 -1.94 -10.51
C MET A 72 -0.72 -1.47 -9.76
N LEU A 73 -0.55 -0.68 -8.70
CA LEU A 73 -1.66 -0.12 -7.95
C LEU A 73 -2.53 0.80 -8.80
N LEU A 74 -1.92 1.61 -9.67
CA LEU A 74 -2.65 2.47 -10.62
C LEU A 74 -3.49 1.64 -11.58
N ALA A 75 -2.92 0.59 -12.20
CA ALA A 75 -3.63 -0.30 -13.10
C ALA A 75 -4.82 -0.97 -12.40
N ASN A 76 -4.57 -1.61 -11.26
CA ASN A 76 -5.58 -2.32 -10.49
C ASN A 76 -6.74 -1.40 -10.06
N ARG A 77 -6.42 -0.20 -9.56
CA ARG A 77 -7.42 0.79 -9.20
C ARG A 77 -8.22 1.28 -10.42
N THR A 78 -7.53 1.57 -11.51
CA THR A 78 -8.16 2.09 -12.73
C THR A 78 -9.18 1.10 -13.31
N VAL A 79 -8.83 -0.20 -13.35
CA VAL A 79 -9.75 -1.24 -13.80
C VAL A 79 -10.96 -1.34 -12.85
N ALA A 80 -10.73 -1.34 -11.53
CA ALA A 80 -11.82 -1.39 -10.56
C ALA A 80 -12.75 -0.16 -10.66
N GLU A 81 -12.20 1.05 -10.82
CA GLU A 81 -12.96 2.28 -11.03
C GLU A 81 -13.75 2.25 -12.34
N PHE A 82 -13.13 1.77 -13.43
CA PHE A 82 -13.79 1.64 -14.74
C PHE A 82 -15.02 0.74 -14.65
N VAL A 83 -14.91 -0.42 -14.02
CA VAL A 83 -16.05 -1.34 -13.87
C VAL A 83 -17.09 -0.77 -12.90
N ALA A 84 -16.70 -0.21 -11.75
CA ALA A 84 -17.60 0.37 -10.77
C ALA A 84 -18.42 1.56 -11.32
N THR A 85 -17.86 2.29 -12.28
CA THR A 85 -18.54 3.42 -12.94
C THR A 85 -19.37 3.01 -14.15
N GLY A 86 -19.53 1.71 -14.42
CA GLY A 86 -20.28 1.18 -15.54
C GLY A 86 -19.54 1.28 -16.87
N CYS A 87 -18.23 1.05 -16.85
CA CYS A 87 -17.35 1.07 -18.02
C CYS A 87 -17.31 2.43 -18.75
N LYS A 88 -17.47 3.51 -18.02
CA LYS A 88 -17.28 4.86 -18.56
C LYS A 88 -15.80 5.19 -18.60
N GLY A 89 -15.35 5.75 -19.73
CA GLY A 89 -13.95 6.11 -19.93
C GLY A 89 -13.44 7.03 -18.81
N ILE A 90 -12.17 6.88 -18.47
CA ILE A 90 -11.47 7.73 -17.51
C ILE A 90 -11.47 9.15 -18.07
N GLY A 91 -12.10 10.09 -17.36
CA GLY A 91 -12.12 11.51 -17.72
C GLY A 91 -13.29 11.98 -18.60
N ASN A 92 -14.17 11.12 -19.08
CA ASN A 92 -15.36 11.53 -19.83
C ASN A 92 -16.60 11.59 -18.95
N ALA A 93 -17.29 12.73 -18.96
CA ALA A 93 -18.60 12.86 -18.34
C ALA A 93 -19.57 11.80 -18.90
N PRO A 94 -20.50 11.25 -18.08
CA PRO A 94 -21.43 10.25 -18.54
C PRO A 94 -22.29 10.79 -19.70
N ALA A 95 -22.38 10.02 -20.77
CA ALA A 95 -23.40 10.31 -21.80
C ALA A 95 -24.77 10.36 -21.12
N LYS A 96 -25.52 11.47 -21.30
CA LYS A 96 -26.87 11.60 -20.76
C LYS A 96 -27.71 10.41 -21.26
N GLY A 97 -28.27 9.62 -20.36
CA GLY A 97 -29.17 8.52 -20.65
C GLY A 97 -28.60 7.10 -20.63
N ALA A 98 -27.29 6.88 -20.42
CA ALA A 98 -26.76 5.54 -20.24
C ALA A 98 -27.19 4.96 -18.87
N ARG A 99 -28.10 3.98 -18.89
CA ARG A 99 -28.43 3.19 -17.69
C ARG A 99 -27.14 2.57 -17.13
N LYS A 100 -26.88 2.79 -15.84
CA LYS A 100 -25.83 2.09 -15.09
C LYS A 100 -26.16 0.59 -15.09
N GLN A 101 -25.64 -0.15 -16.03
CA GLN A 101 -25.63 -1.60 -15.89
C GLN A 101 -24.40 -1.95 -15.07
N ALA A 102 -24.60 -2.12 -13.76
CA ALA A 102 -23.57 -2.61 -12.89
C ALA A 102 -23.20 -4.02 -13.34
N LYS A 103 -21.93 -4.21 -13.72
CA LYS A 103 -21.40 -5.55 -14.04
C LYS A 103 -20.90 -6.17 -12.76
N THR A 104 -21.16 -7.45 -12.55
CA THR A 104 -20.55 -8.21 -11.48
C THR A 104 -19.03 -8.20 -11.67
N PHE A 105 -18.32 -7.83 -10.63
CA PHE A 105 -16.86 -7.76 -10.64
C PHE A 105 -16.30 -8.19 -9.29
N VAL A 106 -15.08 -8.68 -9.26
CA VAL A 106 -14.41 -9.10 -8.03
C VAL A 106 -13.47 -8.01 -7.56
N TYR A 107 -13.80 -7.43 -6.41
CA TYR A 107 -12.99 -6.41 -5.74
C TYR A 107 -12.09 -7.05 -4.70
N ARG A 108 -10.93 -6.45 -4.46
CA ARG A 108 -10.11 -6.75 -3.29
C ARG A 108 -10.45 -5.74 -2.21
N VAL A 109 -11.25 -6.14 -1.25
CA VAL A 109 -11.76 -5.27 -0.19
C VAL A 109 -10.96 -5.42 1.10
N HIS A 110 -10.87 -4.35 1.87
CA HIS A 110 -10.18 -4.31 3.15
C HIS A 110 -10.91 -3.36 4.08
N ASP A 111 -11.53 -3.93 5.10
CA ASP A 111 -12.32 -3.20 6.07
C ASP A 111 -11.43 -2.34 7.00
N GLU A 112 -12.05 -1.39 7.69
CA GLU A 112 -11.38 -0.59 8.72
C GLU A 112 -10.93 -1.47 9.90
N PRO A 113 -9.91 -1.05 10.67
CA PRO A 113 -9.46 -1.77 11.84
C PRO A 113 -10.54 -1.89 12.91
N ASN A 114 -10.48 -2.97 13.67
CA ASN A 114 -11.33 -3.14 14.84
C ASN A 114 -10.90 -2.18 15.95
N GLN A 115 -11.82 -1.36 16.45
CA GLN A 115 -11.56 -0.32 17.46
C GLN A 115 -11.00 -0.89 18.77
N GLU A 116 -11.49 -2.03 19.23
CA GLU A 116 -10.99 -2.71 20.43
C GLU A 116 -9.52 -3.10 20.26
N LYS A 117 -9.15 -3.61 19.09
CA LYS A 117 -7.76 -3.95 18.79
C LYS A 117 -6.85 -2.72 18.68
N VAL A 118 -7.38 -1.61 18.17
CA VAL A 118 -6.65 -0.32 18.14
C VAL A 118 -6.40 0.16 19.56
N GLU A 119 -7.38 0.05 20.46
CA GLU A 119 -7.20 0.43 21.87
C GLU A 119 -6.20 -0.47 22.59
N ASN A 120 -6.22 -1.77 22.33
CA ASN A 120 -5.21 -2.70 22.85
C ASN A 120 -3.80 -2.36 22.34
N LEU A 121 -3.65 -1.96 21.08
CA LEU A 121 -2.39 -1.46 20.55
C LEU A 121 -1.96 -0.18 21.28
N ARG A 122 -2.87 0.78 21.50
CA ARG A 122 -2.60 2.02 22.24
C ARG A 122 -2.04 1.75 23.62
N ASN A 123 -2.68 0.81 24.36
CA ASN A 123 -2.21 0.41 25.68
C ASN A 123 -0.84 -0.24 25.63
N PHE A 124 -0.60 -1.10 24.65
CA PHE A 124 0.69 -1.77 24.47
C PHE A 124 1.83 -0.78 24.21
N ILE A 125 1.67 0.13 23.24
CA ILE A 125 2.72 1.09 22.89
C ILE A 125 2.98 2.12 24.01
N GLY A 126 1.98 2.37 24.86
CA GLY A 126 2.13 3.19 26.06
C GLY A 126 3.22 2.70 27.02
N ASN A 127 3.46 1.36 27.08
CA ASN A 127 4.52 0.78 27.88
C ASN A 127 5.94 1.16 27.39
N PHE A 128 6.06 1.54 26.12
CA PHE A 128 7.32 2.00 25.52
C PHE A 128 7.39 3.54 25.43
N GLY A 129 6.41 4.24 26.01
CA GLY A 129 6.38 5.71 26.01
C GLY A 129 5.77 6.35 24.76
N TYR A 130 5.29 5.55 23.79
CA TYR A 130 4.61 6.08 22.60
C TYR A 130 3.15 6.43 22.91
N ARG A 131 2.61 7.39 22.17
CA ARG A 131 1.22 7.83 22.28
C ARG A 131 0.55 7.89 20.91
N MET A 132 -0.68 7.45 20.84
CA MET A 132 -1.56 7.66 19.69
C MET A 132 -2.60 8.73 20.03
N GLY A 133 -2.82 9.63 19.10
CA GLY A 133 -3.89 10.61 19.16
C GLY A 133 -5.29 10.01 18.97
N PRO A 134 -6.30 10.86 18.70
CA PRO A 134 -7.67 10.38 18.45
C PRO A 134 -7.74 9.42 17.26
N THR A 135 -8.54 8.37 17.40
CA THR A 135 -8.75 7.31 16.39
C THR A 135 -10.24 7.16 16.04
N ASN A 136 -10.93 8.29 15.90
CA ASN A 136 -12.38 8.32 15.69
C ASN A 136 -12.80 7.86 14.29
N THR A 137 -11.93 8.03 13.31
CA THR A 137 -12.17 7.63 11.92
C THR A 137 -11.03 6.73 11.43
N GLY A 138 -11.30 5.91 10.41
CA GLY A 138 -10.27 5.09 9.78
C GLY A 138 -9.09 5.95 9.27
N LYS A 139 -9.34 7.15 8.78
CA LYS A 139 -8.28 8.07 8.35
C LYS A 139 -7.42 8.56 9.52
N ASP A 140 -8.01 8.80 10.68
CA ASP A 140 -7.25 9.15 11.88
C ASP A 140 -6.36 7.99 12.31
N ILE A 141 -6.90 6.77 12.32
CA ILE A 141 -6.11 5.56 12.64
C ILE A 141 -4.92 5.42 11.69
N SER A 142 -5.12 5.60 10.39
CA SER A 142 -4.02 5.51 9.40
C SER A 142 -2.94 6.55 9.64
N ARG A 143 -3.33 7.79 9.96
CA ARG A 143 -2.39 8.86 10.27
C ARG A 143 -1.59 8.57 11.52
N GLU A 144 -2.26 8.16 12.59
CA GLU A 144 -1.63 7.85 13.87
C GLU A 144 -0.68 6.65 13.74
N LEU A 145 -1.06 5.60 12.98
CA LEU A 145 -0.18 4.46 12.72
C LEU A 145 1.06 4.85 11.92
N ASN A 146 0.92 5.66 10.86
CA ASN A 146 2.07 6.15 10.10
C ASN A 146 2.99 7.01 10.97
N SER A 147 2.44 7.87 11.84
CA SER A 147 3.22 8.67 12.79
C SER A 147 3.94 7.79 13.83
N LEU A 148 3.28 6.75 14.31
CA LEU A 148 3.86 5.78 15.23
C LEU A 148 5.03 5.01 14.59
N PHE A 149 4.89 4.58 13.34
CA PHE A 149 5.96 3.89 12.62
C PHE A 149 7.18 4.78 12.39
N GLU A 150 6.97 6.05 12.05
CA GLU A 150 8.09 7.00 11.94
C GLU A 150 8.76 7.27 13.29
N ALA A 151 7.98 7.38 14.38
CA ALA A 151 8.53 7.60 15.72
C ALA A 151 9.30 6.39 16.27
N ALA A 152 8.86 5.18 15.94
CA ALA A 152 9.49 3.94 16.38
C ALA A 152 10.59 3.44 15.44
N LYS A 153 10.79 4.12 14.30
CA LYS A 153 11.78 3.73 13.30
C LYS A 153 13.18 3.60 13.93
N ASP A 154 13.89 2.58 13.52
CA ASP A 154 15.24 2.27 13.97
C ASP A 154 15.37 1.95 15.49
N THR A 155 14.24 1.71 16.18
CA THR A 155 14.23 1.27 17.58
C THR A 155 14.05 -0.25 17.70
N PRO A 156 14.50 -0.88 18.80
CA PRO A 156 14.36 -2.33 19.00
C PRO A 156 12.91 -2.82 18.99
N GLU A 157 11.97 -2.00 19.45
CA GLU A 157 10.54 -2.31 19.53
C GLU A 157 9.78 -2.14 18.21
N TYR A 158 10.39 -1.55 17.17
CA TYR A 158 9.74 -1.28 15.88
C TYR A 158 9.01 -2.49 15.30
N ASN A 159 9.69 -3.64 15.24
CA ASN A 159 9.12 -4.87 14.68
C ASN A 159 7.89 -5.37 15.48
N ALA A 160 7.91 -5.23 16.80
CA ALA A 160 6.78 -5.61 17.64
C ALA A 160 5.59 -4.68 17.45
N ILE A 161 5.85 -3.37 17.38
CA ILE A 161 4.83 -2.35 17.11
C ILE A 161 4.20 -2.56 15.73
N GLU A 162 5.00 -2.77 14.69
CA GLU A 162 4.52 -3.02 13.34
C GLU A 162 3.67 -4.30 13.26
N LEU A 163 4.14 -5.40 13.85
CA LEU A 163 3.42 -6.67 13.87
C LEU A 163 2.07 -6.57 14.61
N LEU A 164 2.02 -5.89 15.74
CA LEU A 164 0.78 -5.69 16.48
C LEU A 164 -0.16 -4.74 15.74
N SER A 165 0.35 -3.68 15.14
CA SER A 165 -0.42 -2.80 14.27
C SER A 165 -1.05 -3.57 13.11
N LEU A 166 -0.30 -4.46 12.47
CA LEU A 166 -0.84 -5.32 11.41
C LEU A 166 -1.96 -6.25 11.91
N ARG A 167 -1.87 -6.74 13.16
CA ARG A 167 -2.91 -7.58 13.78
C ARG A 167 -4.19 -6.82 14.14
N THR A 168 -4.15 -5.49 14.22
CA THR A 168 -5.36 -4.67 14.38
C THR A 168 -6.17 -4.60 13.10
N MET A 169 -5.51 -4.79 11.95
CA MET A 169 -6.15 -4.72 10.64
C MET A 169 -7.02 -5.95 10.37
N ALA A 170 -8.10 -5.72 9.66
CA ALA A 170 -8.85 -6.80 9.03
C ALA A 170 -7.99 -7.47 7.94
N LYS A 171 -8.29 -8.72 7.60
CA LYS A 171 -7.67 -9.35 6.43
C LYS A 171 -8.39 -8.89 5.17
N ALA A 172 -7.62 -8.47 4.16
CA ALA A 172 -8.20 -8.19 2.86
C ALA A 172 -8.79 -9.49 2.26
N ARG A 173 -9.96 -9.39 1.63
CA ARG A 173 -10.66 -10.50 0.98
C ARG A 173 -11.12 -10.12 -0.42
N TYR A 174 -11.48 -11.11 -1.21
CA TYR A 174 -12.16 -10.88 -2.48
C TYR A 174 -13.67 -10.89 -2.23
N ASP A 175 -14.37 -9.93 -2.85
CA ASP A 175 -15.81 -9.77 -2.70
C ASP A 175 -16.39 -9.15 -3.98
N THR A 176 -17.66 -9.43 -4.28
CA THR A 176 -18.40 -8.78 -5.35
C THR A 176 -19.01 -7.45 -4.89
N GLU A 177 -19.14 -7.25 -3.59
CA GLU A 177 -19.52 -5.98 -3.00
C GLU A 177 -18.28 -5.09 -2.83
N ASN A 178 -18.38 -3.86 -3.33
CA ASN A 178 -17.26 -2.92 -3.26
C ASN A 178 -17.29 -2.12 -1.96
N LEU A 179 -16.59 -2.58 -0.97
CA LEU A 179 -16.43 -1.92 0.34
C LEU A 179 -15.19 -0.99 0.39
N GLY A 180 -14.42 -0.93 -0.70
CA GLY A 180 -13.15 -0.21 -0.73
C GLY A 180 -11.99 -0.98 -0.11
N HIS A 181 -10.82 -0.38 -0.10
CA HIS A 181 -9.60 -0.97 0.45
C HIS A 181 -8.92 0.00 1.42
N TYR A 182 -9.21 -0.17 2.71
CA TYR A 182 -8.75 0.72 3.78
C TYR A 182 -7.23 0.94 3.76
N GLY A 183 -6.43 -0.11 3.90
CA GLY A 183 -4.97 0.01 4.03
C GLY A 183 -4.26 0.66 2.84
N ARG A 184 -4.91 0.74 1.66
CA ARG A 184 -4.41 1.42 0.46
C ARG A 184 -5.07 2.78 0.20
N ALA A 185 -6.07 3.15 1.00
CA ALA A 185 -6.89 4.35 0.84
C ALA A 185 -7.57 4.45 -0.54
N PHE A 186 -8.04 3.32 -1.08
CA PHE A 186 -8.75 3.25 -2.36
C PHE A 186 -10.24 2.97 -2.17
N LYS A 187 -11.10 3.73 -2.88
CA LYS A 187 -12.55 3.47 -2.92
C LYS A 187 -12.91 2.28 -3.78
N ASN A 188 -12.15 2.04 -4.85
CA ASN A 188 -12.31 0.91 -5.74
C ASN A 188 -10.94 0.26 -5.92
N TYR A 189 -10.86 -1.03 -5.70
CA TYR A 189 -9.61 -1.75 -5.86
C TYR A 189 -9.87 -3.22 -6.20
N THR A 190 -9.10 -3.74 -7.11
CA THR A 190 -8.98 -5.17 -7.38
C THR A 190 -7.50 -5.55 -7.38
N HIS A 191 -7.19 -6.82 -7.39
CA HIS A 191 -5.84 -7.32 -7.61
C HIS A 191 -5.88 -8.24 -8.81
N LEU A 192 -5.27 -7.76 -9.91
CA LEU A 192 -5.16 -8.46 -11.19
C LEU A 192 -3.98 -9.41 -11.19
#